data_04c0b174c46f564bc3e81cb8c92491aa
#
_entry.id   04c0b174c46f564bc3e81cb8c92491aa
#
_cell.length_a   1.000
_cell.length_b   1.000
_cell.length_c   1.000
_cell.angle_alpha   90.00
_cell.angle_beta   90.00
_cell.angle_gamma   90.00
#
_symmetry.space_group_name_H-M   'P 1'
#
loop_
_entity.id
_entity.type
_entity.pdbx_description
1 polymer ?
#
loop_
_entity_poly.entity_id
_entity_poly.type
_entity_poly.pdbx_seq_one_letter_code
_entity_poly.pdbx_strand_id
1 'polypeptide(L)'
;NTLVGYATFAEVEASAEGDWIRQQELERINPRAADLQQAFDAFRVRQIGGDGSVPTKDKVELQNRLRSLEAELNLQLAKSYNMKSDRPTAYQAWLKTHQPFHWFIEFHGIMQNGGFDVIVGNPPYLEAREVDYRPLNFVSLSGNAIHAMCIERSIQLMKHSSTMSMIVPLSLPSTQRMRSIQDMLETGRNAW
;
A
#
# COMPACT_ATOMS: atom_id res chain seq x y z
N ASN A 1 2.85 1.35 -8.02
CA ASN A 1 1.40 1.37 -8.17
C ASN A 1 0.73 1.28 -6.80
N THR A 2 0.08 2.34 -6.39
CA THR A 2 -0.49 2.52 -5.05
C THR A 2 -1.70 1.63 -4.75
N LEU A 3 -2.32 1.02 -5.76
CA LEU A 3 -3.42 0.06 -5.61
C LEU A 3 -2.95 -1.40 -5.56
N VAL A 4 -1.70 -1.67 -5.97
CA VAL A 4 -1.09 -2.99 -5.90
C VAL A 4 -0.06 -2.98 -4.79
N GLY A 5 -0.24 -3.82 -3.79
CA GLY A 5 0.60 -3.87 -2.60
C GLY A 5 -0.25 -3.80 -1.33
N TYR A 6 0.38 -3.98 -0.21
CA TYR A 6 -0.27 -4.00 1.09
C TYR A 6 -0.32 -2.59 1.70
N ALA A 7 -1.50 -2.17 2.17
CA ALA A 7 -1.67 -0.93 2.90
C ALA A 7 -1.20 -1.08 4.35
N THR A 8 -1.58 -2.18 4.99
CA THR A 8 -1.34 -2.45 6.40
C THR A 8 -0.67 -3.81 6.61
N PHE A 9 -0.07 -4.01 7.77
CA PHE A 9 0.46 -5.33 8.13
C PHE A 9 -0.67 -6.36 8.29
N ALA A 10 -1.84 -5.96 8.75
CA ALA A 10 -3.01 -6.83 8.84
C ALA A 10 -3.43 -7.41 7.47
N GLU A 11 -3.29 -6.65 6.36
CA GLU A 11 -3.52 -7.20 5.02
C GLU A 11 -2.49 -8.27 4.65
N VAL A 12 -1.25 -8.11 5.10
CA VAL A 12 -0.20 -9.12 4.90
C VAL A 12 -0.55 -10.40 5.64
N GLU A 13 -0.93 -10.30 6.91
CA GLU A 13 -1.35 -11.44 7.75
C GLU A 13 -2.57 -12.15 7.14
N ALA A 14 -3.61 -11.40 6.78
CA ALA A 14 -4.81 -11.95 6.13
C ALA A 14 -4.48 -12.68 4.82
N SER A 15 -3.49 -12.21 4.07
CA SER A 15 -3.06 -12.86 2.84
C SER A 15 -2.42 -14.23 3.04
N ALA A 16 -1.98 -14.55 4.25
CA ALA A 16 -1.35 -15.82 4.64
C ALA A 16 -2.28 -16.69 5.50
N GLU A 17 -3.54 -16.30 5.68
CA GLU A 17 -4.49 -17.04 6.49
C GLU A 17 -4.64 -18.48 5.95
N GLY A 18 -4.52 -19.46 6.85
CA GLY A 18 -4.54 -20.89 6.50
C GLY A 18 -3.18 -21.48 6.07
N ASP A 19 -2.12 -20.68 5.96
CA ASP A 19 -0.75 -21.15 5.63
C ASP A 19 0.22 -20.76 6.75
N TRP A 20 0.43 -21.69 7.69
CA TRP A 20 1.27 -21.46 8.87
C TRP A 20 2.74 -21.18 8.55
N ILE A 21 3.28 -21.75 7.48
CA ILE A 21 4.67 -21.51 7.04
C ILE A 21 4.80 -20.06 6.58
N ARG A 22 3.84 -19.62 5.80
CA ARG A 22 3.76 -18.25 5.31
C ARG A 22 3.56 -17.25 6.44
N GLN A 23 2.73 -17.56 7.42
CA GLN A 23 2.54 -16.74 8.62
C GLN A 23 3.86 -16.56 9.38
N GLN A 24 4.61 -17.63 9.59
CA GLN A 24 5.90 -17.58 10.27
C GLN A 24 6.97 -16.76 9.49
N GLU A 25 6.94 -16.82 8.16
CA GLU A 25 7.80 -15.95 7.33
C GLU A 25 7.42 -14.47 7.49
N LEU A 26 6.12 -14.16 7.54
CA LEU A 26 5.62 -12.81 7.65
C LEU A 26 5.83 -12.17 9.03
N GLU A 27 5.82 -12.95 10.12
CA GLU A 27 6.13 -12.47 11.47
C GLU A 27 7.50 -11.78 11.56
N ARG A 28 8.44 -12.14 10.69
CA ARG A 28 9.78 -11.53 10.64
C ARG A 28 9.82 -10.19 9.92
N ILE A 29 8.80 -9.85 9.16
CA ILE A 29 8.75 -8.62 8.35
C ILE A 29 8.51 -7.40 9.22
N ASN A 30 7.56 -7.48 10.16
CA ASN A 30 7.18 -6.34 10.98
C ASN A 30 8.33 -5.80 11.87
N PRO A 31 9.09 -6.63 12.61
CA PRO A 31 10.28 -6.17 13.33
C PRO A 31 11.32 -5.52 12.43
N ARG A 32 11.58 -6.10 11.25
CA ARG A 32 12.54 -5.53 10.29
C ARG A 32 12.09 -4.20 9.70
N ALA A 33 10.79 -4.01 9.51
CA ALA A 33 10.21 -2.74 9.10
C ALA A 33 10.36 -1.68 10.22
N ALA A 34 10.17 -2.08 11.49
CA ALA A 34 10.40 -1.20 12.63
C ALA A 34 11.89 -0.80 12.78
N ASP A 35 12.80 -1.75 12.64
CA ASP A 35 14.26 -1.47 12.67
C ASP A 35 14.67 -0.54 11.52
N LEU A 36 14.10 -0.72 10.34
CA LEU A 36 14.34 0.14 9.19
C LEU A 36 13.83 1.56 9.45
N GLN A 37 12.63 1.72 10.05
CA GLN A 37 12.10 3.02 10.41
C GLN A 37 12.99 3.75 11.43
N GLN A 38 13.45 3.07 12.47
CA GLN A 38 14.38 3.65 13.45
C GLN A 38 15.67 4.13 12.77
N ALA A 39 16.19 3.34 11.83
CA ALA A 39 17.37 3.73 11.07
C ALA A 39 17.13 4.95 10.16
N PHE A 40 15.95 5.07 9.54
CA PHE A 40 15.56 6.26 8.78
C PHE A 40 15.40 7.49 9.67
N ASP A 41 14.82 7.36 10.86
CA ASP A 41 14.65 8.46 11.79
C ASP A 41 16.00 8.95 12.32
N ALA A 42 16.90 8.05 12.67
CA ALA A 42 18.27 8.39 13.06
C ALA A 42 19.04 9.07 11.92
N PHE A 43 18.83 8.64 10.68
CA PHE A 43 19.42 9.26 9.49
C PHE A 43 18.88 10.69 9.30
N ARG A 44 17.57 10.89 9.44
CA ARG A 44 16.91 12.21 9.33
C ARG A 44 17.42 13.19 10.39
N VAL A 45 17.52 12.75 11.64
CA VAL A 45 18.04 13.57 12.76
C VAL A 45 19.47 14.04 12.47
N ARG A 46 20.34 13.16 11.97
CA ARG A 46 21.71 13.52 11.58
C ARG A 46 21.73 14.52 10.40
N GLN A 47 20.82 14.36 9.45
CA GLN A 47 20.73 15.24 8.28
C GLN A 47 20.29 16.66 8.67
N ILE A 48 19.42 16.82 9.67
CA ILE A 48 18.89 18.12 10.13
C ILE A 48 19.84 18.75 11.18
N GLY A 49 20.46 17.96 12.04
CA GLY A 49 21.26 18.43 13.19
C GLY A 49 22.76 18.59 12.94
N GLY A 50 23.27 18.16 11.78
CA GLY A 50 24.68 18.21 11.42
C GLY A 50 24.97 19.25 10.32
N ASP A 51 26.20 19.22 9.78
CA ASP A 51 26.66 20.03 8.65
C ASP A 51 26.02 19.64 7.29
N GLY A 52 24.98 18.81 7.33
CA GLY A 52 24.29 18.30 6.12
C GLY A 52 25.03 17.15 5.43
N SER A 53 26.20 16.75 5.88
CA SER A 53 26.99 15.66 5.29
C SER A 53 26.60 14.31 5.90
N VAL A 54 25.60 13.66 5.34
CA VAL A 54 25.32 12.26 5.67
C VAL A 54 26.12 11.36 4.74
N PRO A 55 26.85 10.38 5.24
CA PRO A 55 27.62 9.46 4.41
C PRO A 55 26.72 8.77 3.38
N THR A 56 27.07 8.83 2.11
CA THR A 56 26.37 8.15 1.02
C THR A 56 26.16 6.66 1.31
N LYS A 57 27.08 6.05 2.08
CA LYS A 57 27.04 4.66 2.50
C LYS A 57 25.79 4.35 3.35
N ASP A 58 25.44 5.20 4.32
CA ASP A 58 24.28 4.99 5.19
C ASP A 58 22.97 5.03 4.39
N LYS A 59 22.88 5.96 3.42
CA LYS A 59 21.73 6.03 2.53
C LYS A 59 21.58 4.79 1.66
N VAL A 60 22.69 4.30 1.10
CA VAL A 60 22.69 3.08 0.27
C VAL A 60 22.30 1.86 1.10
N GLU A 61 22.79 1.76 2.33
CA GLU A 61 22.44 0.64 3.24
C GLU A 61 20.94 0.63 3.56
N LEU A 62 20.36 1.79 3.92
CA LEU A 62 18.92 1.91 4.17
C LEU A 62 18.08 1.53 2.95
N GLN A 63 18.47 2.01 1.78
CA GLN A 63 17.78 1.66 0.54
C GLN A 63 17.86 0.16 0.23
N ASN A 64 18.99 -0.49 0.52
CA ASN A 64 19.14 -1.93 0.30
C ASN A 64 18.28 -2.75 1.28
N ARG A 65 18.17 -2.33 2.55
CA ARG A 65 17.28 -2.95 3.54
C ARG A 65 15.81 -2.84 3.10
N LEU A 66 15.38 -1.66 2.66
CA LEU A 66 14.03 -1.43 2.16
C LEU A 66 13.73 -2.33 0.95
N ARG A 67 14.61 -2.33 -0.06
CA ARG A 67 14.46 -3.19 -1.24
C ARG A 67 14.40 -4.69 -0.92
N SER A 68 15.13 -5.13 0.10
CA SER A 68 15.05 -6.53 0.57
C SER A 68 13.67 -6.87 1.12
N LEU A 69 13.07 -5.98 1.93
CA LEU A 69 11.72 -6.16 2.45
C LEU A 69 10.65 -6.10 1.35
N GLU A 70 10.78 -5.14 0.43
CA GLU A 70 9.90 -5.05 -0.75
C GLU A 70 9.93 -6.33 -1.58
N ALA A 71 11.12 -6.88 -1.83
CA ALA A 71 11.27 -8.10 -2.61
C ALA A 71 10.57 -9.30 -1.95
N GLU A 72 10.69 -9.44 -0.62
CA GLU A 72 9.98 -10.49 0.12
C GLU A 72 8.47 -10.32 0.05
N LEU A 73 7.96 -9.11 0.25
CA LEU A 73 6.53 -8.81 0.16
C LEU A 73 5.99 -8.98 -1.26
N ASN A 74 6.78 -8.60 -2.27
CA ASN A 74 6.42 -8.83 -3.67
C ASN A 74 6.26 -10.32 -3.97
N LEU A 75 7.13 -11.18 -3.43
CA LEU A 75 7.00 -12.63 -3.58
C LEU A 75 5.72 -13.15 -2.90
N GLN A 76 5.40 -12.66 -1.70
CA GLN A 76 4.17 -13.03 -1.02
C GLN A 76 2.93 -12.54 -1.78
N LEU A 77 2.95 -11.30 -2.24
CA LEU A 77 1.85 -10.73 -3.03
C LEU A 77 1.64 -11.50 -4.34
N ALA A 78 2.71 -11.88 -5.04
CA ALA A 78 2.66 -12.64 -6.28
C ALA A 78 1.92 -13.99 -6.12
N LYS A 79 2.00 -14.62 -4.95
CA LYS A 79 1.22 -15.84 -4.65
C LYS A 79 -0.28 -15.59 -4.72
N SER A 80 -0.75 -14.42 -4.28
CA SER A 80 -2.17 -14.02 -4.37
C SER A 80 -2.63 -13.79 -5.82
N TYR A 81 -1.69 -13.57 -6.74
CA TYR A 81 -1.92 -13.51 -8.18
C TYR A 81 -1.72 -14.86 -8.88
N ASN A 82 -1.61 -15.96 -8.13
CA ASN A 82 -1.30 -17.31 -8.64
C ASN A 82 0.01 -17.37 -9.44
N MET A 83 0.95 -16.45 -9.17
CA MET A 83 2.28 -16.49 -9.77
C MET A 83 3.13 -17.52 -9.05
N LYS A 84 3.63 -18.49 -9.81
CA LYS A 84 4.56 -19.50 -9.29
C LYS A 84 5.97 -18.95 -9.30
N SER A 85 6.69 -19.10 -8.19
CA SER A 85 8.08 -18.67 -8.02
C SER A 85 9.06 -19.43 -8.94
N ASP A 86 8.65 -20.58 -9.48
CA ASP A 86 9.42 -21.40 -10.43
C ASP A 86 9.46 -20.83 -11.87
N ARG A 87 8.77 -19.72 -12.13
CA ARG A 87 8.72 -19.05 -13.44
C ARG A 87 9.28 -17.62 -13.35
N PRO A 88 10.61 -17.45 -13.32
CA PRO A 88 11.23 -16.13 -13.14
C PRO A 88 10.79 -15.09 -14.17
N THR A 89 10.63 -15.48 -15.43
CA THR A 89 10.21 -14.59 -16.52
C THR A 89 8.79 -14.07 -16.32
N ALA A 90 7.86 -14.92 -15.89
CA ALA A 90 6.46 -14.52 -15.61
C ALA A 90 6.41 -13.58 -14.41
N TYR A 91 7.17 -13.87 -13.36
CA TYR A 91 7.26 -13.00 -12.18
C TYR A 91 7.83 -11.62 -12.53
N GLN A 92 8.90 -11.54 -13.33
CA GLN A 92 9.46 -10.27 -13.77
C GLN A 92 8.48 -9.47 -14.65
N ALA A 93 7.73 -10.13 -15.53
CA ALA A 93 6.68 -9.49 -16.32
C ALA A 93 5.57 -8.93 -15.43
N TRP A 94 5.16 -9.70 -14.41
CA TRP A 94 4.16 -9.27 -13.42
C TRP A 94 4.66 -8.06 -12.61
N LEU A 95 5.89 -8.08 -12.11
CA LEU A 95 6.48 -6.94 -11.40
C LEU A 95 6.49 -5.67 -12.27
N LYS A 96 6.80 -5.80 -13.55
CA LYS A 96 6.86 -4.68 -14.49
C LYS A 96 5.48 -4.04 -14.72
N THR A 97 4.42 -4.83 -14.81
CA THR A 97 3.05 -4.33 -15.03
C THR A 97 2.39 -3.84 -13.75
N HIS A 98 2.55 -4.57 -12.66
CA HIS A 98 1.85 -4.29 -11.40
C HIS A 98 2.59 -3.29 -10.52
N GLN A 99 3.93 -3.24 -10.55
CA GLN A 99 4.76 -2.30 -9.79
C GLN A 99 4.28 -2.14 -8.33
N PRO A 100 4.28 -3.21 -7.51
CA PRO A 100 3.71 -3.16 -6.16
C PRO A 100 4.33 -2.05 -5.31
N PHE A 101 3.52 -1.45 -4.44
CA PHE A 101 3.94 -0.43 -3.49
C PHE A 101 3.34 -0.78 -2.12
N HIS A 102 4.19 -1.09 -1.16
CA HIS A 102 3.77 -1.53 0.17
C HIS A 102 3.78 -0.35 1.15
N TRP A 103 2.64 0.28 1.33
CA TRP A 103 2.47 1.48 2.15
C TRP A 103 3.00 1.32 3.56
N PHE A 104 2.78 0.15 4.20
CA PHE A 104 3.14 -0.05 5.59
C PHE A 104 4.64 -0.13 5.85
N ILE A 105 5.49 -0.46 4.84
CA ILE A 105 6.95 -0.39 4.98
C ILE A 105 7.52 0.94 4.52
N GLU A 106 6.95 1.53 3.46
CA GLU A 106 7.37 2.84 2.96
C GLU A 106 7.08 3.97 3.95
N PHE A 107 5.96 3.86 4.66
CA PHE A 107 5.49 4.83 5.65
C PHE A 107 5.28 4.18 7.02
N HIS A 108 6.19 3.26 7.41
CA HIS A 108 6.03 2.44 8.61
C HIS A 108 5.69 3.27 9.86
N GLY A 109 6.44 4.35 10.15
CA GLY A 109 6.19 5.20 11.31
C GLY A 109 4.83 5.90 11.28
N ILE A 110 4.34 6.30 10.09
CA ILE A 110 3.00 6.89 9.94
C ILE A 110 1.94 5.83 10.17
N MET A 111 2.10 4.66 9.57
CA MET A 111 1.12 3.57 9.67
C MET A 111 1.04 2.99 11.09
N GLN A 112 2.15 2.89 11.81
CA GLN A 112 2.17 2.51 13.23
C GLN A 112 1.47 3.52 14.15
N ASN A 113 1.44 4.80 13.76
CA ASN A 113 0.71 5.85 14.47
C ASN A 113 -0.74 6.01 13.98
N GLY A 114 -1.30 4.99 13.34
CA GLY A 114 -2.69 4.90 12.92
C GLY A 114 -2.97 5.39 11.49
N GLY A 115 -1.96 5.85 10.74
CA GLY A 115 -2.09 6.29 9.35
C GLY A 115 -1.93 7.80 9.13
N PHE A 116 -2.37 8.27 7.97
CA PHE A 116 -2.26 9.68 7.57
C PHE A 116 -3.35 10.55 8.18
N ASP A 117 -3.01 11.80 8.53
CA ASP A 117 -3.93 12.80 9.06
C ASP A 117 -4.76 13.47 7.95
N VAL A 118 -4.16 13.64 6.77
CA VAL A 118 -4.79 14.29 5.61
C VAL A 118 -4.41 13.55 4.34
N ILE A 119 -5.39 13.24 3.51
CA ILE A 119 -5.18 12.72 2.16
C ILE A 119 -5.89 13.62 1.15
N VAL A 120 -5.16 14.11 0.18
CA VAL A 120 -5.70 14.91 -0.92
C VAL A 120 -5.28 14.26 -2.24
N GLY A 121 -6.23 14.12 -3.16
CA GLY A 121 -5.93 13.44 -4.42
C GLY A 121 -6.86 13.79 -5.58
N ASN A 122 -6.36 13.52 -6.77
CA ASN A 122 -7.13 13.49 -8.01
C ASN A 122 -6.86 12.13 -8.67
N PRO A 123 -7.62 11.09 -8.30
CA PRO A 123 -7.40 9.74 -8.82
C PRO A 123 -7.75 9.66 -10.31
N PRO A 124 -7.14 8.73 -11.07
CA PRO A 124 -7.42 8.57 -12.48
C PRO A 124 -8.86 8.10 -12.73
N TYR A 125 -9.54 8.69 -13.72
CA TYR A 125 -10.92 8.36 -14.10
C TYR A 125 -10.97 7.23 -15.14
N LEU A 126 -10.31 6.13 -14.82
CA LEU A 126 -10.21 4.94 -15.67
C LEU A 126 -11.07 3.80 -15.11
N GLU A 127 -11.47 2.90 -15.99
CA GLU A 127 -12.03 1.61 -15.58
C GLU A 127 -10.91 0.58 -15.32
N ALA A 128 -11.16 -0.41 -14.47
CA ALA A 128 -10.17 -1.43 -14.12
C ALA A 128 -9.74 -2.27 -15.34
N ARG A 129 -10.56 -2.35 -16.39
CA ARG A 129 -10.23 -3.00 -17.66
C ARG A 129 -9.30 -2.20 -18.57
N GLU A 130 -9.08 -0.92 -18.27
CA GLU A 130 -8.25 0.00 -19.08
C GLU A 130 -6.81 0.08 -18.58
N VAL A 131 -6.49 -0.65 -17.50
CA VAL A 131 -5.15 -0.68 -16.90
C VAL A 131 -4.49 -2.04 -17.07
N ASP A 132 -3.16 -2.06 -17.18
CA ASP A 132 -2.36 -3.28 -17.40
C ASP A 132 -2.10 -4.09 -16.12
N TYR A 133 -2.66 -3.66 -15.00
CA TYR A 133 -2.55 -4.33 -13.71
C TYR A 133 -3.93 -4.68 -13.16
N ARG A 134 -3.99 -5.69 -12.32
CA ARG A 134 -5.23 -6.12 -11.69
C ARG A 134 -5.20 -5.81 -10.19
N PRO A 135 -5.96 -4.82 -9.69
CA PRO A 135 -6.14 -4.64 -8.26
C PRO A 135 -6.88 -5.86 -7.66
N LEU A 136 -6.50 -6.27 -6.47
CA LEU A 136 -7.16 -7.35 -5.73
C LEU A 136 -7.63 -6.84 -4.37
N ASN A 137 -8.61 -7.53 -3.78
CA ASN A 137 -9.07 -7.31 -2.41
C ASN A 137 -9.67 -5.91 -2.15
N PHE A 138 -10.34 -5.34 -3.16
CA PHE A 138 -11.13 -4.13 -3.02
C PHE A 138 -12.63 -4.46 -3.04
N VAL A 139 -13.38 -3.95 -2.08
CA VAL A 139 -14.85 -4.03 -2.05
C VAL A 139 -15.44 -3.22 -3.21
N SER A 140 -14.82 -2.09 -3.53
CA SER A 140 -15.19 -1.22 -4.65
C SER A 140 -14.85 -1.77 -6.04
N LEU A 141 -14.21 -2.94 -6.12
CA LEU A 141 -13.85 -3.59 -7.39
C LEU A 141 -15.09 -3.86 -8.28
N SER A 142 -16.24 -4.14 -7.66
CA SER A 142 -17.52 -4.32 -8.35
C SER A 142 -17.95 -3.11 -9.19
N GLY A 143 -17.54 -1.91 -8.79
CA GLY A 143 -17.78 -0.66 -9.51
C GLY A 143 -16.92 -0.48 -10.77
N ASN A 144 -15.92 -1.34 -10.98
CA ASN A 144 -14.97 -1.32 -12.12
C ASN A 144 -14.31 0.05 -12.35
N ALA A 145 -14.12 0.85 -11.31
CA ALA A 145 -13.59 2.21 -11.39
C ALA A 145 -12.37 2.41 -10.53
N ILE A 146 -11.26 2.82 -11.14
CA ILE A 146 -9.98 3.02 -10.44
C ILE A 146 -10.09 4.10 -9.36
N HIS A 147 -10.82 5.20 -9.61
CA HIS A 147 -11.01 6.25 -8.61
C HIS A 147 -11.73 5.73 -7.34
N ALA A 148 -12.66 4.78 -7.45
CA ALA A 148 -13.33 4.19 -6.30
C ALA A 148 -12.35 3.36 -5.45
N MET A 149 -11.48 2.57 -6.09
CA MET A 149 -10.42 1.82 -5.40
C MET A 149 -9.37 2.74 -4.77
N CYS A 150 -9.06 3.89 -5.39
CA CYS A 150 -8.18 4.89 -4.79
C CYS A 150 -8.78 5.49 -3.52
N ILE A 151 -10.10 5.74 -3.48
CA ILE A 151 -10.80 6.21 -2.28
C ILE A 151 -10.76 5.13 -1.20
N GLU A 152 -11.09 3.88 -1.53
CA GLU A 152 -11.02 2.76 -0.59
C GLU A 152 -9.61 2.59 -0.01
N ARG A 153 -8.56 2.63 -0.86
CA ARG A 153 -7.17 2.60 -0.41
C ARG A 153 -6.86 3.78 0.51
N SER A 154 -7.35 4.96 0.21
CA SER A 154 -7.16 6.14 1.07
C SER A 154 -7.81 5.96 2.44
N ILE A 155 -9.02 5.40 2.50
CA ILE A 155 -9.70 5.08 3.77
C ILE A 155 -8.86 4.11 4.61
N GLN A 156 -8.27 3.08 4.00
CA GLN A 156 -7.39 2.11 4.68
C GLN A 156 -6.11 2.75 5.24
N LEU A 157 -5.63 3.83 4.61
CA LEU A 157 -4.40 4.52 5.00
C LEU A 157 -4.61 5.64 6.02
N MET A 158 -5.85 6.03 6.32
CA MET A 158 -6.17 7.18 7.15
C MET A 158 -6.30 6.82 8.62
N LYS A 159 -5.92 7.75 9.50
CA LYS A 159 -6.28 7.72 10.92
C LYS A 159 -7.79 7.84 11.12
N HIS A 160 -8.28 7.41 12.28
CA HIS A 160 -9.70 7.55 12.63
C HIS A 160 -10.21 9.00 12.60
N SER A 161 -9.39 9.96 13.07
CA SER A 161 -9.72 11.41 13.07
C SER A 161 -8.93 12.16 12.01
N SER A 162 -9.15 11.84 10.73
CA SER A 162 -8.42 12.40 9.61
C SER A 162 -9.37 12.96 8.55
N THR A 163 -8.83 13.70 7.60
CA THR A 163 -9.61 14.34 6.53
C THR A 163 -9.14 13.85 5.16
N MET A 164 -10.10 13.55 4.28
CA MET A 164 -9.83 13.23 2.88
C MET A 164 -10.54 14.20 1.96
N SER A 165 -9.85 14.65 0.91
CA SER A 165 -10.44 15.44 -0.17
C SER A 165 -10.00 14.89 -1.52
N MET A 166 -10.96 14.51 -2.36
CA MET A 166 -10.72 13.92 -3.67
C MET A 166 -11.52 14.63 -4.76
N ILE A 167 -10.89 14.88 -5.89
CA ILE A 167 -11.60 15.30 -7.10
C ILE A 167 -12.06 14.05 -7.82
N VAL A 168 -13.39 13.87 -7.93
CA VAL A 168 -13.98 12.63 -8.47
C VAL A 168 -15.09 12.94 -9.47
N PRO A 169 -15.40 12.00 -10.39
CA PRO A 169 -16.53 12.15 -11.31
C PRO A 169 -17.87 12.18 -10.57
N LEU A 170 -18.86 12.87 -11.15
CA LEU A 170 -20.25 12.89 -10.65
C LEU A 170 -20.90 11.49 -10.61
N SER A 171 -20.35 10.52 -11.33
CA SER A 171 -20.81 9.13 -11.25
C SER A 171 -20.62 8.51 -9.85
N LEU A 172 -19.68 9.01 -9.07
CA LEU A 172 -19.43 8.48 -7.71
C LEU A 172 -20.69 8.59 -6.82
N PRO A 173 -21.33 9.76 -6.62
CA PRO A 173 -22.52 9.87 -5.80
C PRO A 173 -23.81 9.46 -6.50
N SER A 174 -23.83 9.34 -7.85
CA SER A 174 -25.09 9.26 -8.61
C SER A 174 -25.38 7.89 -9.22
N THR A 175 -24.42 6.97 -9.27
CA THR A 175 -24.62 5.69 -9.97
C THR A 175 -24.65 4.50 -9.01
N GLN A 176 -25.57 3.57 -9.27
CA GLN A 176 -25.73 2.35 -8.47
C GLN A 176 -24.48 1.46 -8.46
N ARG A 177 -23.68 1.47 -9.53
CA ARG A 177 -22.42 0.70 -9.59
C ARG A 177 -21.39 1.16 -8.55
N MET A 178 -21.54 2.36 -8.00
CA MET A 178 -20.67 2.92 -6.95
C MET A 178 -21.20 2.68 -5.54
N ARG A 179 -22.29 1.89 -5.39
CA ARG A 179 -22.95 1.70 -4.10
C ARG A 179 -21.99 1.20 -3.00
N SER A 180 -21.12 0.27 -3.32
CA SER A 180 -20.15 -0.27 -2.34
C SER A 180 -19.24 0.81 -1.73
N ILE A 181 -18.76 1.75 -2.54
CA ILE A 181 -17.93 2.84 -2.03
C ILE A 181 -18.76 3.94 -1.37
N GLN A 182 -19.98 4.18 -1.84
CA GLN A 182 -20.93 5.10 -1.19
C GLN A 182 -21.23 4.62 0.24
N ASP A 183 -21.62 3.35 0.41
CA ASP A 183 -21.89 2.74 1.71
C ASP A 183 -20.67 2.82 2.64
N MET A 184 -19.46 2.62 2.12
CA MET A 184 -18.23 2.73 2.89
C MET A 184 -17.98 4.16 3.38
N LEU A 185 -18.25 5.16 2.54
CA LEU A 185 -18.14 6.57 2.90
C LEU A 185 -19.20 7.00 3.93
N GLU A 186 -20.43 6.51 3.78
CA GLU A 186 -21.56 6.85 4.68
C GLU A 186 -21.42 6.17 6.05
N THR A 187 -20.99 4.89 6.10
CA THR A 187 -20.92 4.12 7.34
C THR A 187 -19.62 4.31 8.11
N GLY A 188 -18.54 4.53 7.41
CA GLY A 188 -17.21 4.62 7.99
C GLY A 188 -16.90 5.94 8.69
N ARG A 189 -17.60 7.02 8.31
CA ARG A 189 -17.35 8.39 8.84
C ARG A 189 -18.53 9.30 8.49
N ASN A 190 -18.80 10.28 9.33
CA ASN A 190 -19.66 11.40 8.99
C ASN A 190 -19.01 12.20 7.85
N ALA A 191 -19.16 11.72 6.64
CA ALA A 191 -18.51 12.21 5.46
C ALA A 191 -19.42 13.21 4.76
N TRP A 192 -19.57 14.37 5.22
CA TRP A 192 -20.10 15.55 4.48
C TRP A 192 -20.11 16.75 5.42
#